data_771fc30109865a34097f5f53caae8388
#
_entry.id   771fc30109865a34097f5f53caae8388
#
_cell.length_a   1.000
_cell.length_b   1.000
_cell.length_c   1.000
_cell.angle_alpha   90.00
_cell.angle_beta   90.00
_cell.angle_gamma   90.00
#
_symmetry.space_group_name_H-M   'P 1'
#
loop_
_entity.id
_entity.type
_entity.pdbx_description
1 polymer ?
#
loop_
_entity_poly.entity_id
_entity_poly.type
_entity_poly.pdbx_seq_one_letter_code
_entity_poly.pdbx_strand_id
1 'polypeptide(L)'
;MAKFLLLYRADQSAAERMAQATPEQQAAGMQAWTAWFAKAGEAVVDGGAPTAGGDGTIGGYSILQADSADAVRSLLEGHPHTEIGTIDVLEILPPPGA
;
A
#
# COMPACT_ATOMS: atom_id res chain seq x y z
N MET A 1 4.74 -12.33 -14.83
CA MET A 1 5.01 -10.99 -14.26
C MET A 1 5.65 -11.13 -12.88
N ALA A 2 6.50 -10.19 -12.52
CA ALA A 2 7.07 -10.16 -11.17
C ALA A 2 6.02 -9.69 -10.16
N LYS A 3 6.21 -10.09 -8.91
CA LYS A 3 5.38 -9.62 -7.80
C LYS A 3 6.17 -8.63 -6.96
N PHE A 4 5.46 -7.66 -6.42
CA PHE A 4 6.06 -6.57 -5.64
C PHE A 4 5.29 -6.38 -4.34
N LEU A 5 6.04 -6.28 -3.25
CA LEU A 5 5.51 -5.96 -1.94
C LEU A 5 5.55 -4.45 -1.76
N LEU A 6 4.40 -3.87 -1.45
CA LEU A 6 4.29 -2.46 -1.09
C LEU A 6 4.21 -2.36 0.43
N LEU A 7 5.07 -1.52 1.01
CA LEU A 7 5.02 -1.21 2.43
C LEU A 7 4.62 0.26 2.59
N TYR A 8 3.51 0.49 3.28
CA TYR A 8 2.97 1.83 3.49
C TYR A 8 3.59 2.41 4.77
N ARG A 9 4.44 3.42 4.62
CA ARG A 9 5.14 4.06 5.73
C ARG A 9 4.58 5.44 6.03
N ALA A 10 4.50 5.76 7.33
CA ALA A 10 4.07 7.07 7.80
C ALA A 10 4.71 7.34 9.16
N ASP A 11 4.73 8.62 9.56
CA ASP A 11 5.27 9.03 10.86
C ASP A 11 4.41 8.58 12.04
N GLN A 12 3.11 8.39 11.80
CA GLN A 12 2.17 7.86 12.78
C GLN A 12 1.72 6.47 12.39
N SER A 13 1.44 5.62 13.38
CA SER A 13 0.86 4.31 13.12
C SER A 13 -0.53 4.44 12.51
N ALA A 14 -0.98 3.39 11.81
CA ALA A 14 -2.34 3.33 11.26
C ALA A 14 -3.39 3.47 12.36
N ALA A 15 -3.16 2.84 13.51
CA ALA A 15 -4.08 2.93 14.65
C ALA A 15 -4.20 4.37 15.18
N GLU A 16 -3.09 5.10 15.29
CA GLU A 16 -3.10 6.49 15.73
C GLU A 16 -3.85 7.38 14.76
N ARG A 17 -3.65 7.18 13.46
CA ARG A 17 -4.35 7.93 12.42
C ARG A 17 -5.84 7.67 12.46
N MET A 18 -6.25 6.42 12.61
CA MET A 18 -7.67 6.06 12.69
C MET A 18 -8.33 6.67 13.92
N ALA A 19 -7.61 6.72 15.04
CA ALA A 19 -8.12 7.33 16.28
C ALA A 19 -8.33 8.84 16.13
N GLN A 20 -7.54 9.52 15.29
CA GLN A 20 -7.60 10.96 15.09
C GLN A 20 -8.54 11.38 13.95
N ALA A 21 -8.89 10.45 13.06
CA ALA A 21 -9.72 10.76 11.90
C ALA A 21 -11.19 10.88 12.27
N THR A 22 -11.86 11.87 11.67
CA THR A 22 -13.33 11.98 11.78
C THR A 22 -14.00 10.88 10.96
N PRO A 23 -15.29 10.54 11.22
CA PRO A 23 -16.02 9.59 10.37
C PRO A 23 -16.03 9.98 8.90
N GLU A 24 -16.13 11.28 8.59
CA GLU A 24 -16.08 11.77 7.21
C GLU A 24 -14.71 11.53 6.58
N GLN A 25 -13.63 11.76 7.34
CA GLN A 25 -12.27 11.52 6.87
C GLN A 25 -12.02 10.02 6.62
N GLN A 26 -12.53 9.16 7.51
CA GLN A 26 -12.42 7.70 7.35
C GLN A 26 -13.17 7.24 6.09
N ALA A 27 -14.37 7.75 5.85
CA ALA A 27 -15.15 7.40 4.67
C ALA A 27 -14.47 7.88 3.38
N ALA A 28 -13.95 9.11 3.36
CA ALA A 28 -13.24 9.66 2.21
C ALA A 28 -11.97 8.86 1.91
N GLY A 29 -11.22 8.47 2.94
CA GLY A 29 -10.03 7.64 2.80
C GLY A 29 -10.35 6.27 2.22
N MET A 30 -11.39 5.62 2.73
CA MET A 30 -11.83 4.33 2.22
C MET A 30 -12.27 4.40 0.76
N GLN A 31 -12.99 5.46 0.36
CA GLN A 31 -13.38 5.68 -1.02
C GLN A 31 -12.17 5.87 -1.93
N ALA A 32 -11.17 6.63 -1.48
CA ALA A 32 -9.95 6.85 -2.24
C ALA A 32 -9.16 5.54 -2.46
N TRP A 33 -9.04 4.72 -1.42
CA TRP A 33 -8.40 3.42 -1.52
C TRP A 33 -9.15 2.47 -2.46
N THR A 34 -10.47 2.43 -2.34
CA THR A 34 -11.33 1.62 -3.22
C THR A 34 -11.17 2.04 -4.67
N ALA A 35 -11.14 3.34 -4.93
CA ALA A 35 -10.95 3.87 -6.29
C ALA A 35 -9.58 3.49 -6.84
N TRP A 36 -8.53 3.56 -6.01
CA TRP A 36 -7.19 3.16 -6.44
C TRP A 36 -7.12 1.67 -6.77
N PHE A 37 -7.71 0.81 -5.92
CA PHE A 37 -7.76 -0.63 -6.19
C PHE A 37 -8.51 -0.94 -7.47
N ALA A 38 -9.61 -0.23 -7.74
CA ALA A 38 -10.36 -0.39 -8.99
C ALA A 38 -9.50 0.01 -10.21
N LYS A 39 -8.73 1.08 -10.09
CA LYS A 39 -7.81 1.53 -11.14
C LYS A 39 -6.69 0.51 -11.38
N ALA A 40 -6.10 -0.02 -10.32
CA ALA A 40 -5.02 -1.00 -10.42
C ALA A 40 -5.51 -2.35 -10.94
N GLY A 41 -6.74 -2.71 -10.64
CA GLY A 41 -7.42 -3.88 -11.21
C GLY A 41 -6.66 -5.18 -11.02
N GLU A 42 -6.36 -5.85 -12.14
CA GLU A 42 -5.68 -7.16 -12.14
C GLU A 42 -4.23 -7.10 -11.64
N ALA A 43 -3.63 -5.93 -11.53
CA ALA A 43 -2.31 -5.79 -10.95
C ALA A 43 -2.31 -6.10 -9.45
N VAL A 44 -3.44 -6.02 -8.78
CA VAL A 44 -3.54 -6.32 -7.34
C VAL A 44 -3.62 -7.83 -7.14
N VAL A 45 -2.58 -8.42 -6.58
CA VAL A 45 -2.53 -9.84 -6.20
C VAL A 45 -3.19 -10.03 -4.84
N ASP A 46 -2.85 -9.14 -3.89
CA ASP A 46 -3.39 -9.12 -2.54
C ASP A 46 -3.51 -7.66 -2.11
N GLY A 47 -4.72 -7.24 -1.79
CA GLY A 47 -4.95 -5.89 -1.28
C GLY A 47 -4.27 -5.62 0.05
N GLY A 48 -3.92 -6.67 0.77
CA GLY A 48 -3.21 -6.57 2.03
C GLY A 48 -4.09 -6.23 3.21
N ALA A 49 -3.44 -5.76 4.24
CA ALA A 49 -4.09 -5.42 5.50
C ALA A 49 -3.28 -4.38 6.26
N PRO A 50 -3.88 -3.65 7.20
CA PRO A 50 -3.13 -2.85 8.15
C PRO A 50 -2.21 -3.73 8.99
N THR A 51 -1.06 -3.21 9.36
CA THR A 51 -0.09 -3.91 10.22
C THR A 51 0.22 -3.08 11.45
N ALA A 52 0.71 -3.75 12.49
CA ALA A 52 1.15 -3.11 13.72
C ALA A 52 2.45 -3.77 14.19
N GLY A 53 3.25 -3.02 14.94
CA GLY A 53 4.49 -3.54 15.51
C GLY A 53 5.74 -2.91 14.87
N GLY A 54 6.89 -3.49 15.18
CA GLY A 54 8.16 -2.91 14.78
C GLY A 54 8.35 -1.52 15.37
N ASP A 55 8.87 -0.58 14.57
CA ASP A 55 9.02 0.82 14.99
C ASP A 55 7.75 1.66 14.77
N GLY A 56 6.66 1.04 14.29
CA GLY A 56 5.39 1.70 14.04
C GLY A 56 5.32 2.49 12.73
N THR A 57 6.37 2.55 11.95
CA THR A 57 6.38 3.34 10.71
C THR A 57 5.70 2.63 9.55
N ILE A 58 5.59 1.30 9.58
CA ILE A 58 4.89 0.52 8.56
C ILE A 58 3.46 0.29 9.04
N GLY A 59 2.51 0.90 8.34
CA GLY A 59 1.10 0.81 8.71
C GLY A 59 0.28 -0.21 7.93
N GLY A 60 0.87 -0.85 6.92
CA GLY A 60 0.17 -1.83 6.11
C GLY A 60 0.99 -2.31 4.93
N TYR A 61 0.41 -3.22 4.15
CA TYR A 61 1.05 -3.76 2.96
C TYR A 61 0.04 -4.07 1.87
N SER A 62 0.51 -4.17 0.65
CA SER A 62 -0.22 -4.75 -0.49
C SER A 62 0.77 -5.53 -1.36
N ILE A 63 0.26 -6.42 -2.20
CA ILE A 63 1.09 -7.15 -3.17
C ILE A 63 0.52 -6.90 -4.56
N LEU A 64 1.38 -6.40 -5.45
CA LEU A 64 1.03 -6.16 -6.85
C LEU A 64 1.83 -7.07 -7.76
N GLN A 65 1.37 -7.25 -9.00
CA GLN A 65 2.14 -7.87 -10.07
C GLN A 65 2.29 -6.89 -11.22
N ALA A 66 3.48 -6.86 -11.82
CA ALA A 66 3.78 -5.98 -12.95
C ALA A 66 5.04 -6.48 -13.66
N ASP A 67 5.30 -5.91 -14.85
CA ASP A 67 6.47 -6.28 -15.63
C ASP A 67 7.78 -5.75 -15.05
N SER A 68 7.70 -4.65 -14.28
CA SER A 68 8.89 -4.00 -13.71
C SER A 68 8.51 -3.14 -12.51
N ALA A 69 9.52 -2.75 -11.72
CA ALA A 69 9.33 -1.80 -10.62
C ALA A 69 8.83 -0.45 -11.13
N ASP A 70 9.27 -0.01 -12.31
CA ASP A 70 8.79 1.24 -12.90
C ASP A 70 7.31 1.18 -13.23
N ALA A 71 6.81 0.02 -13.72
CA ALA A 71 5.39 -0.18 -13.95
C ALA A 71 4.59 -0.07 -12.65
N VAL A 72 5.12 -0.62 -11.54
CA VAL A 72 4.49 -0.47 -10.22
C VAL A 72 4.44 1.00 -9.80
N ARG A 73 5.55 1.73 -9.95
CA ARG A 73 5.61 3.14 -9.57
C ARG A 73 4.61 3.97 -10.37
N SER A 74 4.40 3.65 -11.64
CA SER A 74 3.37 4.32 -12.45
C SER A 74 1.97 4.06 -11.90
N LEU A 75 1.68 2.85 -11.43
CA LEU A 75 0.41 2.52 -10.79
C LEU A 75 0.20 3.28 -9.48
N LEU A 76 1.30 3.62 -8.78
CA LEU A 76 1.23 4.32 -7.50
C LEU A 76 1.00 5.82 -7.63
N GLU A 77 1.06 6.38 -8.84
CA GLU A 77 0.73 7.79 -9.06
C GLU A 77 -0.71 8.06 -8.63
N GLY A 78 -0.90 9.05 -7.76
CA GLY A 78 -2.20 9.37 -7.21
C GLY A 78 -2.71 8.43 -6.13
N HIS A 79 -1.88 7.50 -5.65
CA HIS A 79 -2.26 6.62 -4.54
C HIS A 79 -2.54 7.47 -3.29
N PRO A 80 -3.64 7.20 -2.57
CA PRO A 80 -4.03 8.03 -1.41
C PRO A 80 -2.98 8.07 -0.30
N HIS A 81 -2.20 7.02 -0.11
CA HIS A 81 -1.17 6.99 0.94
C HIS A 81 -0.04 8.00 0.70
N THR A 82 0.21 8.40 -0.55
CA THR A 82 1.29 9.36 -0.85
C THR A 82 1.04 10.74 -0.27
N GLU A 83 -0.18 11.06 0.12
CA GLU A 83 -0.51 12.32 0.79
C GLU A 83 -0.04 12.36 2.24
N ILE A 84 0.16 11.20 2.87
CA ILE A 84 0.45 11.10 4.30
C ILE A 84 1.75 10.37 4.62
N GLY A 85 2.39 9.79 3.63
CA GLY A 85 3.61 9.02 3.84
C GLY A 85 4.24 8.58 2.54
N THR A 86 5.04 7.54 2.64
CA THR A 86 5.75 6.97 1.49
C THR A 86 5.37 5.51 1.30
N ILE A 87 5.66 4.98 0.12
CA ILE A 87 5.42 3.58 -0.22
C ILE A 87 6.74 2.97 -0.66
N ASP A 88 7.23 1.98 0.09
CA ASP A 88 8.38 1.20 -0.33
C ASP A 88 7.93 0.15 -1.33
N VAL A 89 8.68 -0.03 -2.40
CA VAL A 89 8.41 -1.02 -3.44
C VAL A 89 9.54 -2.03 -3.42
N LEU A 90 9.22 -3.28 -3.05
CA LEU A 90 10.21 -4.36 -2.97
C LEU A 90 9.81 -5.49 -3.92
N GLU A 91 10.71 -5.90 -4.80
CA GLU A 91 10.45 -7.05 -5.62
C GLU A 91 10.50 -8.33 -4.79
N ILE A 92 9.50 -9.19 -4.96
CA ILE A 92 9.46 -10.49 -4.29
C ILE A 92 10.21 -11.48 -5.17
N LEU A 93 11.36 -11.93 -4.69
CA LEU A 93 12.21 -12.87 -5.40
C LEU A 93 11.79 -14.31 -5.09
N PRO A 94 12.05 -15.26 -6.00
CA PRO A 94 11.81 -16.67 -5.68
C PRO A 94 12.73 -17.11 -4.54
N PRO A 95 12.27 -18.04 -3.66
CA PRO A 95 13.11 -18.55 -2.59
C PRO A 95 14.34 -19.24 -3.16
N PRO A 96 15.48 -19.26 -2.41
CA PRO A 96 16.67 -19.99 -2.87
C PRO A 96 16.35 -21.47 -3.11
N GLY A 97 16.80 -21.99 -4.25
CA GLY A 97 16.59 -23.39 -4.62
C GLY A 97 15.21 -23.70 -5.21
N ALA A 98 14.37 -22.69 -5.43
CA ALA A 98 13.05 -22.88 -6.04
C ALA A 98 13.14 -22.84 -7.57
#